data_9ef64daa444c137a1f79b5c6633e9fd5
#
_entry.id   9ef64daa444c137a1f79b5c6633e9fd5
#
_cell.length_a   1.000
_cell.length_b   1.000
_cell.length_c   1.000
_cell.angle_alpha   90.00
_cell.angle_beta   90.00
_cell.angle_gamma   90.00
#
_symmetry.space_group_name_H-M   'P 1'
#
loop_
_entity.id
_entity.type
_entity.pdbx_description
1 polymer ?
#
loop_
_entity_poly.entity_id
_entity_poly.type
_entity_poly.pdbx_seq_one_letter_code
_entity_poly.pdbx_strand_id
1 'polypeptide(L)'
;RFTPNQTSVNDRQTSQNHGSNPVRSTQCCDPELSGTVLELLNTYPPVGFVPLFVDVPASPAGTHAAPDPFLTQTETILRTGAPITDLIGLGIGLTPSGDDFLCGVLAGLTLLGLRDSQDFRHLSAEISRNLAKTNAISAAFLRCAMDGQFSEALVTLGSVSFVQSLQMFHDIGHSSGADTLCGLYFALCGLYFAFG
;
A
#
# COMPACT_ATOMS: atom_id res chain seq x y z
N ARG A 1 -8.36 10.48 1.35
CA ARG A 1 -6.97 10.87 1.07
C ARG A 1 -6.09 10.46 2.22
N PHE A 2 -5.14 9.61 1.96
CA PHE A 2 -4.08 9.28 2.90
C PHE A 2 -2.89 10.20 2.59
N THR A 3 -2.81 11.34 3.28
CA THR A 3 -1.66 12.23 3.21
C THR A 3 -0.90 12.15 4.53
N PRO A 4 0.45 12.14 4.53
CA PRO A 4 1.23 12.20 5.76
C PRO A 4 0.92 13.49 6.52
N ASN A 5 0.55 13.39 7.79
CA ASN A 5 0.36 14.54 8.66
C ASN A 5 1.72 15.16 8.94
N GLN A 6 1.93 16.42 8.52
CA GLN A 6 3.09 17.21 8.93
C GLN A 6 2.89 17.62 10.39
N THR A 7 3.48 16.87 11.30
CA THR A 7 3.57 17.27 12.69
C THR A 7 4.72 18.27 12.84
N SER A 8 4.34 19.51 13.15
CA SER A 8 5.26 20.57 13.57
C SER A 8 5.97 20.19 14.86
N VAL A 9 7.30 20.22 14.81
CA VAL A 9 8.19 20.06 15.96
C VAL A 9 8.07 21.29 16.86
N ASN A 10 7.58 21.12 18.07
CA ASN A 10 7.74 22.09 19.16
C ASN A 10 8.63 21.48 20.24
N ASP A 11 9.85 22.04 20.33
CA ASP A 11 10.77 21.81 21.43
C ASP A 11 10.16 22.22 22.77
N ARG A 12 10.09 21.31 23.72
CA ARG A 12 10.25 21.60 25.14
C ARG A 12 10.92 20.44 25.86
N GLN A 13 12.16 20.68 26.28
CA GLN A 13 12.89 19.88 27.26
C GLN A 13 12.15 19.87 28.60
N THR A 14 12.01 18.72 29.21
CA THR A 14 12.26 18.49 30.64
C THR A 14 12.37 17.00 30.99
N SER A 15 13.27 16.73 31.87
CA SER A 15 13.94 15.55 32.44
C SER A 15 13.11 14.38 32.94
N GLN A 16 13.73 13.16 32.74
CA GLN A 16 13.85 11.99 33.66
C GLN A 16 12.59 11.15 33.97
N ASN A 17 12.47 9.91 33.55
CA ASN A 17 12.91 8.67 34.21
C ASN A 17 12.45 7.38 33.52
N HIS A 18 13.36 6.45 33.40
CA HIS A 18 13.30 4.98 33.34
C HIS A 18 11.99 4.27 32.93
N GLY A 19 12.04 3.72 31.73
CA GLY A 19 11.14 2.71 31.20
C GLY A 19 11.52 2.50 29.73
N SER A 20 12.42 1.54 29.44
CA SER A 20 12.85 1.26 28.07
C SER A 20 11.70 0.63 27.25
N ASN A 21 10.84 1.47 26.71
CA ASN A 21 10.08 1.12 25.51
C ASN A 21 11.03 1.25 24.33
N PRO A 22 11.09 0.28 23.39
CA PRO A 22 11.87 0.45 22.18
C PRO A 22 11.27 1.65 21.43
N VAL A 23 12.08 2.69 21.27
CA VAL A 23 11.81 3.85 20.44
C VAL A 23 11.44 3.32 19.06
N ARG A 24 10.16 3.40 18.67
CA ARG A 24 9.74 3.23 17.27
C ARG A 24 10.53 4.28 16.48
N SER A 25 11.54 3.82 15.75
CA SER A 25 12.37 4.71 14.94
C SER A 25 11.47 5.36 13.88
N THR A 26 11.43 6.68 13.91
CA THR A 26 10.70 7.57 12.98
C THR A 26 11.25 7.55 11.55
N GLN A 27 11.91 6.45 11.12
CA GLN A 27 12.68 6.36 9.89
C GLN A 27 12.14 5.32 8.89
N CYS A 28 10.81 5.17 8.84
CA CYS A 28 10.16 4.22 7.92
C CYS A 28 9.53 4.89 6.69
N CYS A 29 10.05 6.03 6.23
CA CYS A 29 9.57 6.70 5.03
C CYS A 29 10.73 6.85 4.04
N ASP A 30 10.47 6.56 2.77
CA ASP A 30 11.35 6.90 1.66
C ASP A 30 10.67 8.00 0.81
N PRO A 31 11.02 9.29 1.03
CA PRO A 31 10.33 10.40 0.37
C PRO A 31 10.57 10.45 -1.15
N GLU A 32 11.75 10.01 -1.63
CA GLU A 32 12.08 10.04 -3.05
C GLU A 32 11.31 8.96 -3.80
N LEU A 33 11.34 7.73 -3.31
CA LEU A 33 10.63 6.62 -3.93
C LEU A 33 9.11 6.80 -3.80
N SER A 34 8.61 7.27 -2.66
CA SER A 34 7.17 7.55 -2.48
C SER A 34 6.70 8.66 -3.41
N GLY A 35 7.52 9.69 -3.67
CA GLY A 35 7.25 10.72 -4.67
C GLY A 35 7.09 10.14 -6.06
N THR A 36 8.03 9.30 -6.49
CA THR A 36 7.98 8.61 -7.79
C THR A 36 6.73 7.73 -7.91
N VAL A 37 6.38 6.98 -6.85
CA VAL A 37 5.17 6.14 -6.84
C VAL A 37 3.91 6.99 -6.95
N LEU A 38 3.85 8.12 -6.24
CA LEU A 38 2.72 9.06 -6.33
C LEU A 38 2.58 9.65 -7.74
N GLU A 39 3.69 10.01 -8.39
CA GLU A 39 3.68 10.47 -9.78
C GLU A 39 3.14 9.40 -10.74
N LEU A 40 3.54 8.13 -10.55
CA LEU A 40 2.99 7.01 -11.32
C LEU A 40 1.48 6.88 -11.09
N LEU A 41 1.02 6.91 -9.83
CA LEU A 41 -0.40 6.83 -9.49
C LEU A 41 -1.24 7.94 -10.13
N ASN A 42 -0.70 9.16 -10.20
CA ASN A 42 -1.38 10.30 -10.85
C ASN A 42 -1.59 10.13 -12.37
N THR A 43 -0.93 9.16 -13.00
CA THR A 43 -1.16 8.86 -14.43
C THR A 43 -2.33 7.90 -14.65
N TYR A 44 -2.81 7.22 -13.61
CA TYR A 44 -3.89 6.25 -13.74
C TYR A 44 -5.26 6.94 -13.73
N PRO A 45 -6.22 6.38 -14.49
CA PRO A 45 -7.63 6.73 -14.31
C PRO A 45 -8.11 6.27 -12.92
N PRO A 46 -9.33 6.68 -12.49
CA PRO A 46 -9.92 6.27 -11.22
C PRO A 46 -10.32 4.77 -11.24
N VAL A 47 -9.33 3.88 -11.14
CA VAL A 47 -9.50 2.41 -11.11
C VAL A 47 -9.03 1.86 -9.78
N GLY A 48 -9.60 0.73 -9.35
CA GLY A 48 -9.21 0.05 -8.12
C GLY A 48 -9.18 1.00 -6.92
N PHE A 49 -8.07 1.02 -6.20
CA PHE A 49 -7.87 1.87 -5.01
C PHE A 49 -7.31 3.26 -5.30
N VAL A 50 -6.97 3.58 -6.54
CA VAL A 50 -6.41 4.89 -6.94
C VAL A 50 -7.17 6.08 -6.35
N PRO A 51 -8.54 6.13 -6.36
CA PRO A 51 -9.29 7.27 -5.81
C PRO A 51 -9.09 7.52 -4.31
N LEU A 52 -8.54 6.56 -3.57
CA LEU A 52 -8.23 6.71 -2.14
C LEU A 52 -6.89 7.42 -1.90
N PHE A 53 -6.00 7.46 -2.90
CA PHE A 53 -4.62 7.92 -2.78
C PHE A 53 -4.33 9.21 -3.55
N VAL A 54 -5.01 9.41 -4.67
CA VAL A 54 -4.81 10.60 -5.52
C VAL A 54 -6.12 11.35 -5.75
N ASP A 55 -6.01 12.67 -6.04
CA ASP A 55 -7.14 13.49 -6.43
C ASP A 55 -7.56 13.16 -7.85
N VAL A 56 -8.69 12.48 -7.96
CA VAL A 56 -9.31 12.26 -9.27
C VAL A 56 -10.22 13.45 -9.58
N PRO A 57 -10.03 14.15 -10.72
CA PRO A 57 -10.94 15.22 -11.11
C PRO A 57 -12.38 14.72 -11.11
N ALA A 58 -13.27 15.45 -10.45
CA ALA A 58 -14.70 15.13 -10.48
C ALA A 58 -15.19 15.08 -11.94
N SER A 59 -15.93 14.04 -12.28
CA SER A 59 -16.56 13.93 -13.61
C SER A 59 -17.41 15.18 -13.88
N PRO A 60 -17.31 15.80 -15.06
CA PRO A 60 -17.96 17.08 -15.37
C PRO A 60 -19.50 17.04 -15.39
N ALA A 61 -20.09 15.90 -15.21
CA ALA A 61 -21.56 15.77 -15.15
C ALA A 61 -21.98 15.58 -13.68
N GLY A 62 -22.57 16.61 -13.10
CA GLY A 62 -23.17 16.71 -11.75
C GLY A 62 -24.06 15.57 -11.26
N THR A 63 -23.70 14.34 -11.55
CA THR A 63 -24.27 13.14 -10.95
C THR A 63 -23.50 12.87 -9.66
N HIS A 64 -24.12 13.15 -8.53
CA HIS A 64 -23.74 12.55 -7.25
C HIS A 64 -23.92 11.03 -7.40
N ALA A 65 -22.93 10.35 -7.98
CA ALA A 65 -22.88 8.89 -7.93
C ALA A 65 -22.84 8.49 -6.45
N ALA A 66 -23.66 7.50 -6.06
CA ALA A 66 -23.59 6.94 -4.72
C ALA A 66 -22.14 6.52 -4.43
N PRO A 67 -21.65 6.67 -3.19
CA PRO A 67 -20.30 6.20 -2.83
C PRO A 67 -20.14 4.75 -3.25
N ASP A 68 -19.03 4.44 -3.91
CA ASP A 68 -18.71 3.08 -4.31
C ASP A 68 -18.55 2.22 -3.03
N PRO A 69 -19.41 1.21 -2.81
CA PRO A 69 -19.32 0.38 -1.61
C PRO A 69 -17.95 -0.29 -1.43
N PHE A 70 -17.29 -0.65 -2.54
CA PHE A 70 -15.95 -1.24 -2.56
C PHE A 70 -14.92 -0.25 -2.01
N LEU A 71 -14.88 0.99 -2.50
CA LEU A 71 -13.98 2.03 -2.01
C LEU A 71 -14.31 2.43 -0.57
N THR A 72 -15.59 2.51 -0.21
CA THR A 72 -16.03 2.84 1.16
C THR A 72 -15.57 1.78 2.16
N GLN A 73 -15.69 0.49 1.80
CA GLN A 73 -15.22 -0.61 2.64
C GLN A 73 -13.69 -0.56 2.80
N THR A 74 -12.96 -0.38 1.71
CA THR A 74 -11.49 -0.27 1.73
C THR A 74 -11.04 0.92 2.59
N GLU A 75 -11.63 2.10 2.38
CA GLU A 75 -11.32 3.28 3.17
C GLU A 75 -11.57 3.04 4.66
N THR A 76 -12.67 2.38 5.00
CA THR A 76 -13.00 2.04 6.38
C THR A 76 -11.92 1.16 7.00
N ILE A 77 -11.51 0.08 6.33
CA ILE A 77 -10.44 -0.81 6.80
C ILE A 77 -9.16 -0.01 7.04
N LEU A 78 -8.72 0.79 6.05
CA LEU A 78 -7.47 1.54 6.14
C LEU A 78 -7.48 2.65 7.19
N ARG A 79 -8.64 3.21 7.55
CA ARG A 79 -8.76 4.33 8.52
C ARG A 79 -9.04 3.92 9.95
N THR A 80 -9.68 2.77 10.18
CA THR A 80 -10.18 2.39 11.52
C THR A 80 -9.20 1.53 12.31
N GLY A 81 -8.05 1.14 11.72
CA GLY A 81 -7.13 0.18 12.32
C GLY A 81 -7.67 -1.25 12.31
N ALA A 82 -8.66 -1.54 11.44
CA ALA A 82 -9.07 -2.91 11.18
C ALA A 82 -7.88 -3.69 10.56
N PRO A 83 -7.83 -5.03 10.74
CA PRO A 83 -6.76 -5.81 10.15
C PRO A 83 -6.69 -5.60 8.64
N ILE A 84 -5.53 -5.16 8.13
CA ILE A 84 -5.33 -4.92 6.69
C ILE A 84 -5.59 -6.20 5.85
N THR A 85 -5.49 -7.37 6.47
CA THR A 85 -5.81 -8.67 5.87
C THR A 85 -7.31 -8.88 5.60
N ASP A 86 -8.17 -7.97 6.06
CA ASP A 86 -9.58 -7.95 5.65
C ASP A 86 -9.78 -7.48 4.21
N LEU A 87 -8.72 -6.96 3.59
CA LEU A 87 -8.67 -6.68 2.15
C LEU A 87 -8.51 -7.95 1.29
N ILE A 88 -8.08 -9.10 1.86
CA ILE A 88 -7.85 -10.33 1.10
C ILE A 88 -9.14 -10.77 0.39
N GLY A 89 -9.04 -10.93 -0.93
CA GLY A 89 -10.15 -11.29 -1.79
C GLY A 89 -11.13 -10.16 -2.09
N LEU A 90 -10.88 -8.94 -1.60
CA LEU A 90 -11.71 -7.77 -1.88
C LEU A 90 -11.42 -7.23 -3.29
N GLY A 91 -12.44 -7.20 -4.14
CA GLY A 91 -12.36 -6.80 -5.53
C GLY A 91 -12.83 -7.88 -6.48
N ILE A 92 -12.66 -7.64 -7.77
CA ILE A 92 -13.09 -8.54 -8.85
C ILE A 92 -11.89 -8.98 -9.69
N GLY A 93 -12.03 -10.11 -10.41
CA GLY A 93 -11.01 -10.59 -11.35
C GLY A 93 -10.13 -11.70 -10.78
N LEU A 94 -9.05 -12.01 -11.52
CA LEU A 94 -8.10 -13.07 -11.16
C LEU A 94 -7.20 -12.66 -9.99
N THR A 95 -6.91 -11.37 -9.90
CA THR A 95 -6.17 -10.76 -8.78
C THR A 95 -7.06 -9.65 -8.22
N PRO A 96 -7.83 -9.92 -7.15
CA PRO A 96 -8.62 -8.90 -6.46
C PRO A 96 -7.75 -7.73 -6.00
N SER A 97 -8.27 -6.51 -6.08
CA SER A 97 -7.53 -5.27 -5.75
C SER A 97 -6.90 -5.28 -4.36
N GLY A 98 -7.58 -5.89 -3.38
CA GLY A 98 -7.06 -6.03 -2.02
C GLY A 98 -5.81 -6.91 -1.95
N ASP A 99 -5.73 -7.95 -2.76
CA ASP A 99 -4.58 -8.85 -2.82
C ASP A 99 -3.39 -8.17 -3.51
N ASP A 100 -3.63 -7.46 -4.62
CA ASP A 100 -2.61 -6.67 -5.32
C ASP A 100 -2.06 -5.56 -4.40
N PHE A 101 -2.93 -4.90 -3.65
CA PHE A 101 -2.54 -3.92 -2.63
C PHE A 101 -1.63 -4.54 -1.56
N LEU A 102 -1.97 -5.71 -1.03
CA LEU A 102 -1.15 -6.41 -0.02
C LEU A 102 0.19 -6.85 -0.59
N CYS A 103 0.26 -7.26 -1.86
CA CYS A 103 1.54 -7.50 -2.54
C CYS A 103 2.38 -6.22 -2.59
N GLY A 104 1.77 -5.07 -2.87
CA GLY A 104 2.42 -3.76 -2.84
C GLY A 104 2.93 -3.39 -1.44
N VAL A 105 2.15 -3.63 -0.38
CA VAL A 105 2.57 -3.39 1.01
C VAL A 105 3.79 -4.24 1.35
N LEU A 106 3.77 -5.54 1.05
CA LEU A 106 4.92 -6.43 1.29
C LEU A 106 6.17 -6.00 0.51
N ALA A 107 6.00 -5.53 -0.73
CA ALA A 107 7.08 -4.97 -1.53
C ALA A 107 7.66 -3.71 -0.87
N GLY A 108 6.82 -2.79 -0.43
CA GLY A 108 7.25 -1.56 0.25
C GLY A 108 8.02 -1.84 1.54
N LEU A 109 7.52 -2.75 2.38
CA LEU A 109 8.24 -3.17 3.58
C LEU A 109 9.60 -3.81 3.24
N THR A 110 9.67 -4.56 2.15
CA THR A 110 10.94 -5.17 1.68
C THR A 110 11.91 -4.10 1.19
N LEU A 111 11.46 -3.12 0.41
CA LEU A 111 12.29 -2.01 -0.09
C LEU A 111 12.80 -1.12 1.07
N LEU A 112 12.01 -0.95 2.12
CA LEU A 112 12.44 -0.27 3.36
C LEU A 112 13.40 -1.10 4.22
N GLY A 113 13.81 -2.30 3.78
CA GLY A 113 14.70 -3.19 4.53
C GLY A 113 14.04 -3.85 5.75
N LEU A 114 12.71 -3.88 5.80
CA LEU A 114 11.93 -4.35 6.95
C LEU A 114 11.45 -5.80 6.81
N ARG A 115 11.96 -6.54 5.83
CA ARG A 115 11.56 -7.95 5.59
C ARG A 115 11.76 -8.85 6.80
N ASP A 116 12.80 -8.59 7.58
CA ASP A 116 13.11 -9.34 8.80
C ASP A 116 12.51 -8.73 10.07
N SER A 117 11.66 -7.71 9.93
CA SER A 117 10.98 -7.06 11.05
C SER A 117 9.87 -7.95 11.63
N GLN A 118 9.46 -7.63 12.86
CA GLN A 118 8.32 -8.29 13.50
C GLN A 118 7.03 -8.00 12.72
N ASP A 119 6.87 -6.77 12.21
CA ASP A 119 5.68 -6.33 11.49
C ASP A 119 5.51 -7.10 10.17
N PHE A 120 6.59 -7.28 9.39
CA PHE A 120 6.54 -8.10 8.17
C PHE A 120 6.18 -9.55 8.46
N ARG A 121 6.80 -10.14 9.50
CA ARG A 121 6.48 -11.52 9.90
C ARG A 121 5.05 -11.68 10.38
N HIS A 122 4.56 -10.70 11.15
CA HIS A 122 3.18 -10.70 11.62
C HIS A 122 2.20 -10.61 10.44
N LEU A 123 2.39 -9.65 9.54
CA LEU A 123 1.56 -9.49 8.34
C LEU A 123 1.57 -10.76 7.48
N SER A 124 2.74 -11.34 7.23
CA SER A 124 2.86 -12.59 6.45
C SER A 124 2.13 -13.76 7.12
N ALA A 125 2.20 -13.88 8.44
CA ALA A 125 1.48 -14.91 9.18
C ALA A 125 -0.05 -14.70 9.11
N GLU A 126 -0.52 -13.45 9.20
CA GLU A 126 -1.94 -13.12 9.05
C GLU A 126 -2.44 -13.39 7.63
N ILE A 127 -1.69 -12.99 6.59
CA ILE A 127 -2.00 -13.30 5.20
C ILE A 127 -2.11 -14.82 5.02
N SER A 128 -1.12 -15.59 5.51
CA SER A 128 -1.10 -17.06 5.39
C SER A 128 -2.35 -17.72 5.99
N ARG A 129 -2.86 -17.22 7.13
CA ARG A 129 -4.07 -17.74 7.78
C ARG A 129 -5.35 -17.41 6.99
N ASN A 130 -5.32 -16.36 6.18
CA ASN A 130 -6.48 -15.83 5.47
C ASN A 130 -6.48 -16.14 3.97
N LEU A 131 -5.49 -16.87 3.42
CA LEU A 131 -5.40 -17.17 1.97
C LEU A 131 -6.62 -17.89 1.39
N ALA A 132 -7.43 -18.54 2.23
CA ALA A 132 -8.67 -19.17 1.78
C ALA A 132 -9.78 -18.16 1.41
N LYS A 133 -9.61 -16.86 1.75
CA LYS A 133 -10.55 -15.79 1.38
C LYS A 133 -10.41 -15.36 -0.09
N THR A 134 -9.32 -15.72 -0.76
CA THR A 134 -9.07 -15.38 -2.17
C THR A 134 -8.97 -16.63 -3.05
N ASN A 135 -8.84 -16.41 -4.36
CA ASN A 135 -8.67 -17.49 -5.33
C ASN A 135 -7.23 -18.05 -5.37
N ALA A 136 -7.05 -19.20 -6.01
CA ALA A 136 -5.76 -19.92 -6.03
C ALA A 136 -4.63 -19.13 -6.71
N ILE A 137 -4.93 -18.31 -7.72
CA ILE A 137 -3.95 -17.51 -8.46
C ILE A 137 -3.43 -16.41 -7.57
N SER A 138 -4.33 -15.64 -6.99
CA SER A 138 -3.98 -14.51 -6.12
C SER A 138 -3.29 -15.00 -4.84
N ALA A 139 -3.75 -16.13 -4.26
CA ALA A 139 -3.05 -16.77 -3.15
C ALA A 139 -1.61 -17.18 -3.49
N ALA A 140 -1.33 -17.56 -4.74
CA ALA A 140 0.04 -17.86 -5.18
C ALA A 140 0.89 -16.59 -5.24
N PHE A 141 0.36 -15.48 -5.76
CA PHE A 141 1.09 -14.19 -5.77
C PHE A 141 1.36 -13.67 -4.36
N LEU A 142 0.41 -13.75 -3.43
CA LEU A 142 0.63 -13.40 -2.04
C LEU A 142 1.74 -14.24 -1.39
N ARG A 143 1.81 -15.55 -1.68
CA ARG A 143 2.92 -16.41 -1.22
C ARG A 143 4.26 -15.95 -1.79
N CYS A 144 4.33 -15.68 -3.11
CA CYS A 144 5.54 -15.16 -3.74
C CYS A 144 5.98 -13.85 -3.07
N ALA A 145 5.05 -12.92 -2.80
CA ALA A 145 5.36 -11.64 -2.15
C ALA A 145 5.88 -11.84 -0.71
N MET A 146 5.30 -12.75 0.08
CA MET A 146 5.82 -13.10 1.41
C MET A 146 7.23 -13.70 1.33
N ASP A 147 7.55 -14.44 0.27
CA ASP A 147 8.89 -14.98 0.01
C ASP A 147 9.86 -13.93 -0.57
N GLY A 148 9.41 -12.69 -0.80
CA GLY A 148 10.20 -11.60 -1.37
C GLY A 148 10.37 -11.70 -2.88
N GLN A 149 9.49 -12.43 -3.55
CA GLN A 149 9.44 -12.55 -5.00
C GLN A 149 8.36 -11.62 -5.54
N PHE A 150 8.78 -10.64 -6.32
CA PHE A 150 7.90 -9.59 -6.86
C PHE A 150 7.96 -9.54 -8.39
N SER A 151 7.01 -8.84 -9.00
CA SER A 151 7.03 -8.56 -10.44
C SER A 151 8.28 -7.76 -10.83
N GLU A 152 8.71 -7.88 -12.08
CA GLU A 152 9.83 -7.12 -12.61
C GLU A 152 9.61 -5.61 -12.45
N ALA A 153 8.38 -5.13 -12.61
CA ALA A 153 8.02 -3.73 -12.40
C ALA A 153 8.38 -3.22 -10.99
N LEU A 154 8.13 -4.03 -9.95
CA LEU A 154 8.48 -3.70 -8.57
C LEU A 154 10.00 -3.79 -8.32
N VAL A 155 10.65 -4.82 -8.87
CA VAL A 155 12.09 -5.08 -8.65
C VAL A 155 12.96 -4.01 -9.30
N THR A 156 12.54 -3.49 -10.46
CA THR A 156 13.30 -2.49 -11.23
C THR A 156 12.89 -1.04 -10.92
N LEU A 157 11.86 -0.84 -10.10
CA LEU A 157 11.40 0.50 -9.73
C LEU A 157 12.54 1.31 -9.10
N GLY A 158 12.74 2.53 -9.59
CA GLY A 158 13.86 3.40 -9.20
C GLY A 158 15.18 3.11 -9.93
N SER A 159 15.28 1.99 -10.66
CA SER A 159 16.47 1.63 -11.45
C SER A 159 16.28 1.88 -12.94
N VAL A 160 15.05 1.97 -13.41
CA VAL A 160 14.67 2.27 -14.79
C VAL A 160 14.06 3.67 -14.89
N SER A 161 13.91 4.18 -16.13
CA SER A 161 13.27 5.49 -16.32
C SER A 161 11.79 5.48 -15.89
N PHE A 162 11.26 6.66 -15.56
CA PHE A 162 9.84 6.84 -15.22
C PHE A 162 8.91 6.25 -16.30
N VAL A 163 9.20 6.51 -17.57
CA VAL A 163 8.40 6.01 -18.71
C VAL A 163 8.42 4.49 -18.78
N GLN A 164 9.55 3.85 -18.52
CA GLN A 164 9.64 2.39 -18.46
C GLN A 164 8.87 1.83 -17.28
N SER A 165 9.02 2.41 -16.08
CA SER A 165 8.22 2.02 -14.91
C SER A 165 6.73 2.14 -15.20
N LEU A 166 6.29 3.25 -15.78
CA LEU A 166 4.89 3.48 -16.14
C LEU A 166 4.37 2.38 -17.07
N GLN A 167 5.09 2.06 -18.14
CA GLN A 167 4.70 1.01 -19.07
C GLN A 167 4.62 -0.35 -18.38
N MET A 168 5.63 -0.70 -17.58
CA MET A 168 5.67 -2.00 -16.89
C MET A 168 4.49 -2.18 -15.92
N PHE A 169 4.10 -1.15 -15.17
CA PHE A 169 2.95 -1.22 -14.27
C PHE A 169 1.62 -1.26 -15.04
N HIS A 170 1.50 -0.54 -16.15
CA HIS A 170 0.33 -0.63 -17.02
C HIS A 170 0.16 -2.02 -17.66
N ASP A 171 1.25 -2.71 -17.96
CA ASP A 171 1.24 -4.05 -18.57
C ASP A 171 0.84 -5.16 -17.57
N ILE A 172 0.83 -4.91 -16.25
CA ILE A 172 0.38 -5.89 -15.25
C ILE A 172 -1.12 -6.21 -15.38
N GLY A 173 -1.91 -5.27 -15.91
CA GLY A 173 -3.35 -5.47 -16.13
C GLY A 173 -4.18 -4.24 -15.73
N HIS A 174 -5.49 -4.36 -15.88
CA HIS A 174 -6.42 -3.22 -15.83
C HIS A 174 -6.30 -2.33 -14.57
N SER A 175 -6.32 -2.91 -13.38
CA SER A 175 -6.15 -2.18 -12.11
C SER A 175 -5.02 -2.74 -11.25
N SER A 176 -4.54 -3.96 -11.51
CA SER A 176 -3.59 -4.67 -10.65
C SER A 176 -2.29 -3.91 -10.44
N GLY A 177 -1.73 -3.29 -11.49
CA GLY A 177 -0.55 -2.44 -11.37
C GLY A 177 -0.80 -1.22 -10.49
N ALA A 178 -1.95 -0.56 -10.65
CA ALA A 178 -2.36 0.58 -9.85
C ALA A 178 -2.60 0.21 -8.38
N ASP A 179 -3.30 -0.89 -8.12
CA ASP A 179 -3.58 -1.39 -6.78
C ASP A 179 -2.28 -1.79 -6.05
N THR A 180 -1.34 -2.41 -6.76
CA THR A 180 0.00 -2.70 -6.25
C THR A 180 0.76 -1.42 -5.90
N LEU A 181 0.71 -0.38 -6.76
CA LEU A 181 1.32 0.93 -6.46
C LEU A 181 0.66 1.62 -5.26
N CYS A 182 -0.66 1.50 -5.08
CA CYS A 182 -1.36 2.01 -3.89
C CYS A 182 -0.83 1.37 -2.60
N GLY A 183 -0.67 0.05 -2.60
CA GLY A 183 -0.11 -0.69 -1.46
C GLY A 183 1.35 -0.33 -1.18
N LEU A 184 2.15 -0.19 -2.24
CA LEU A 184 3.54 0.25 -2.15
C LEU A 184 3.62 1.66 -1.54
N TYR A 185 2.83 2.61 -2.06
CA TYR A 185 2.77 3.97 -1.54
C TYR A 185 2.36 4.01 -0.05
N PHE A 186 1.35 3.22 0.30
CA PHE A 186 0.89 3.09 1.69
C PHE A 186 2.01 2.68 2.64
N ALA A 187 2.82 1.69 2.27
CA ALA A 187 3.96 1.25 3.07
C ALA A 187 5.09 2.29 3.11
N LEU A 188 5.48 2.85 1.94
CA LEU A 188 6.56 3.84 1.82
C LEU A 188 6.30 5.13 2.58
N CYS A 189 5.03 5.54 2.70
CA CYS A 189 4.63 6.70 3.51
C CYS A 189 4.54 6.40 5.02
N GLY A 190 4.85 5.19 5.45
CA GLY A 190 4.74 4.78 6.85
C GLY A 190 3.31 4.64 7.36
N LEU A 191 2.30 4.69 6.47
CA LEU A 191 0.89 4.59 6.84
C LEU A 191 0.56 3.21 7.44
N TYR A 192 1.27 2.17 7.02
CA TYR A 192 1.16 0.83 7.60
C TYR A 192 1.41 0.84 9.11
N PHE A 193 2.39 1.61 9.58
CA PHE A 193 2.75 1.69 11.00
C PHE A 193 1.85 2.62 11.82
N ALA A 194 1.07 3.47 11.16
CA ALA A 194 0.12 4.35 11.83
C ALA A 194 -1.18 3.64 12.22
N PHE A 195 -1.51 2.55 11.53
CA PHE A 195 -2.78 1.82 11.65
C PHE A 195 -2.60 0.33 12.02
N GLY A 196 -1.35 -0.13 12.22
CA GLY A 196 -1.01 -1.50 12.60
C GLY A 196 -0.83 -1.72 14.10
#